data_1ca83d04a5938a49e9042c1593a13d8b
#
_entry.id   1ca83d04a5938a49e9042c1593a13d8b
#
_cell.length_a   1.000
_cell.length_b   1.000
_cell.length_c   1.000
_cell.angle_alpha   90.00
_cell.angle_beta   90.00
_cell.angle_gamma   90.00
#
_symmetry.space_group_name_H-M   'P 1'
#
loop_
_entity.id
_entity.type
_entity.pdbx_description
1 polymer ?
#
loop_
_entity_poly.entity_id
_entity_poly.type
_entity_poly.pdbx_seq_one_letter_code
_entity_poly.pdbx_strand_id
1 'polypeptide(L)'
;GLGDVYKRQALQAAVAATDTIPVLGTSITDYGTALGVDDWTGTTGKNISGTTDLAPLDGQADCIAELFPDAKNVGILYCSSEPNSIYQSTTIKGYLEEKGYTVTEYTFSDSNDVAAVTQSACDNSDLIYIPTDNTAASCTEAINNVADPAGVPIFAGEEGIAKGCGVATLSISYYDLGYKTGEMAYDILVNGADISTMEVQSAPNFTKEYINCLLYTSPSPRDA
;
A
#
# COMPACT_ATOMS: atom_id res chain seq x y z
N GLY A 1 -1.26 11.35 -1.47
CA GLY A 1 -1.06 12.44 -2.30
C GLY A 1 -0.71 12.13 -3.76
N LEU A 2 -0.53 13.12 -4.54
CA LEU A 2 -0.19 13.13 -5.98
C LEU A 2 1.16 12.40 -6.32
N GLY A 3 1.81 11.76 -5.35
CA GLY A 3 3.15 11.23 -5.47
C GLY A 3 3.31 10.04 -6.44
N ASP A 4 2.46 9.02 -6.35
CA ASP A 4 2.71 7.76 -7.06
C ASP A 4 2.37 7.79 -8.55
N VAL A 5 1.31 8.48 -8.94
CA VAL A 5 1.01 8.69 -10.36
C VAL A 5 2.19 9.41 -11.03
N TYR A 6 2.74 10.42 -10.36
CA TYR A 6 3.90 11.14 -10.89
C TYR A 6 5.21 10.36 -10.77
N LYS A 7 5.43 9.58 -9.71
CA LYS A 7 6.65 8.76 -9.54
C LYS A 7 6.79 7.75 -10.68
N ARG A 8 5.75 6.94 -10.94
CA ARG A 8 5.74 5.99 -12.05
C ARG A 8 5.90 6.66 -13.39
N GLN A 9 5.16 7.74 -13.66
CA GLN A 9 5.26 8.49 -14.92
C GLN A 9 6.65 9.14 -15.07
N ALA A 10 7.23 9.67 -13.99
CA ALA A 10 8.58 10.23 -14.01
C ALA A 10 9.62 9.14 -14.30
N LEU A 11 9.49 7.95 -13.70
CA LEU A 11 10.35 6.81 -14.02
C LEU A 11 10.23 6.42 -15.49
N GLN A 12 9.02 6.26 -16.01
CA GLN A 12 8.77 5.91 -17.40
C GLN A 12 9.35 6.95 -18.36
N ALA A 13 9.19 8.24 -18.06
CA ALA A 13 9.75 9.33 -18.86
C ALA A 13 11.30 9.31 -18.85
N ALA A 14 11.91 9.09 -17.68
CA ALA A 14 13.37 8.99 -17.58
C ALA A 14 13.90 7.78 -18.36
N VAL A 15 13.26 6.64 -18.24
CA VAL A 15 13.60 5.41 -18.96
C VAL A 15 13.48 5.57 -20.48
N ALA A 16 12.46 6.30 -20.94
CA ALA A 16 12.30 6.59 -22.36
C ALA A 16 13.34 7.59 -22.90
N ALA A 17 13.95 8.38 -22.02
CA ALA A 17 14.91 9.42 -22.41
C ALA A 17 16.36 8.92 -22.51
N THR A 18 16.71 7.79 -21.87
CA THR A 18 18.09 7.28 -21.85
C THR A 18 18.14 5.76 -21.66
N ASP A 19 19.08 5.14 -22.34
CA ASP A 19 19.45 3.72 -22.20
C ASP A 19 20.85 3.51 -21.60
N THR A 20 21.56 4.61 -21.32
CA THR A 20 22.96 4.59 -20.85
C THR A 20 23.16 5.27 -19.50
N ILE A 21 22.38 6.30 -19.19
CA ILE A 21 22.47 6.99 -17.91
C ILE A 21 21.74 6.15 -16.85
N PRO A 22 22.37 5.84 -15.69
CA PRO A 22 21.69 5.13 -14.61
C PRO A 22 20.43 5.86 -14.14
N VAL A 23 19.33 5.15 -14.04
CA VAL A 23 18.04 5.65 -13.56
C VAL A 23 17.64 4.88 -12.29
N LEU A 24 17.57 5.56 -11.16
CA LEU A 24 17.07 5.02 -9.92
C LEU A 24 15.66 5.55 -9.65
N GLY A 25 14.68 4.63 -9.65
CA GLY A 25 13.35 4.91 -9.14
C GLY A 25 13.35 4.90 -7.61
N THR A 26 12.46 5.67 -7.00
CA THR A 26 12.22 5.58 -5.55
C THR A 26 10.74 5.46 -5.26
N SER A 27 10.38 4.58 -4.35
CA SER A 27 8.99 4.38 -3.95
C SER A 27 8.07 4.05 -5.14
N ILE A 28 8.49 3.12 -5.97
CA ILE A 28 7.67 2.55 -7.05
C ILE A 28 7.11 1.22 -6.56
N THR A 29 5.82 1.10 -6.40
CA THR A 29 5.18 -0.07 -5.80
C THR A 29 5.44 -1.34 -6.61
N ASP A 30 5.29 -1.28 -7.93
CA ASP A 30 5.48 -2.41 -8.84
C ASP A 30 6.28 -1.99 -10.08
N TYR A 31 7.54 -2.39 -10.12
CA TYR A 31 8.43 -2.12 -11.26
C TYR A 31 8.07 -2.94 -12.49
N GLY A 32 7.56 -4.15 -12.32
CA GLY A 32 7.10 -5.00 -13.43
C GLY A 32 6.04 -4.29 -14.26
N THR A 33 4.96 -3.89 -13.62
CA THR A 33 3.89 -3.11 -14.26
C THR A 33 4.37 -1.74 -14.74
N ALA A 34 5.21 -1.04 -13.96
CA ALA A 34 5.69 0.29 -14.33
C ALA A 34 6.55 0.27 -15.61
N LEU A 35 7.30 -0.80 -15.83
CA LEU A 35 8.23 -0.96 -16.96
C LEU A 35 7.71 -1.88 -18.06
N GLY A 36 6.52 -2.49 -17.87
CA GLY A 36 5.94 -3.44 -18.85
C GLY A 36 6.74 -4.74 -18.94
N VAL A 37 7.21 -5.28 -17.83
CA VAL A 37 7.97 -6.53 -17.74
C VAL A 37 7.08 -7.59 -17.12
N ASP A 38 6.65 -8.58 -17.92
CA ASP A 38 5.70 -9.62 -17.47
C ASP A 38 6.32 -10.61 -16.48
N ASP A 39 7.59 -11.02 -16.70
CA ASP A 39 8.30 -11.97 -15.83
C ASP A 39 9.31 -11.22 -14.93
N TRP A 40 8.78 -10.43 -13.97
CA TRP A 40 9.60 -9.65 -13.06
C TRP A 40 10.43 -10.53 -12.12
N THR A 41 11.76 -10.37 -12.15
CA THR A 41 12.71 -11.18 -11.35
C THR A 41 13.47 -10.37 -10.30
N GLY A 42 13.09 -9.12 -10.07
CA GLY A 42 13.79 -8.22 -9.13
C GLY A 42 14.84 -7.32 -9.77
N THR A 43 15.30 -7.64 -10.99
CA THR A 43 16.24 -6.81 -11.74
C THR A 43 15.67 -6.46 -13.12
N THR A 44 16.09 -5.33 -13.67
CA THR A 44 15.68 -4.95 -15.03
C THR A 44 16.61 -5.48 -16.11
N GLY A 45 17.85 -5.81 -15.75
CA GLY A 45 18.92 -6.12 -16.72
C GLY A 45 19.31 -4.94 -17.60
N LYS A 46 18.90 -3.72 -17.25
CA LYS A 46 19.11 -2.47 -17.99
C LYS A 46 19.71 -1.41 -17.03
N ASN A 47 19.80 -0.17 -17.52
CA ASN A 47 20.28 0.98 -16.75
C ASN A 47 19.28 1.48 -15.69
N ILE A 48 18.43 0.61 -15.14
CA ILE A 48 17.33 0.98 -14.23
C ILE A 48 17.34 0.06 -13.01
N SER A 49 17.21 0.65 -11.83
CA SER A 49 16.92 -0.04 -10.56
C SER A 49 16.24 0.93 -9.60
N GLY A 50 16.22 0.65 -8.31
CA GLY A 50 15.70 1.57 -7.30
C GLY A 50 15.06 0.87 -6.11
N THR A 51 14.10 1.55 -5.48
CA THR A 51 13.42 1.05 -4.30
C THR A 51 11.91 0.95 -4.49
N THR A 52 11.32 -0.11 -3.92
CA THR A 52 9.87 -0.32 -3.89
C THR A 52 9.28 0.09 -2.54
N ASP A 53 8.11 0.72 -2.57
CA ASP A 53 7.32 1.02 -1.37
C ASP A 53 6.24 -0.05 -1.11
N LEU A 54 6.31 -1.18 -1.77
CA LEU A 54 5.43 -2.30 -1.49
C LEU A 54 5.65 -2.78 -0.06
N ALA A 55 4.62 -2.62 0.77
CA ALA A 55 4.61 -3.18 2.11
C ALA A 55 4.48 -4.72 2.05
N PRO A 56 4.87 -5.45 3.11
CA PRO A 56 4.74 -6.91 3.14
C PRO A 56 3.27 -7.31 3.27
N LEU A 57 2.62 -7.58 2.13
CA LEU A 57 1.18 -7.87 2.07
C LEU A 57 0.81 -9.15 2.83
N ASP A 58 1.68 -10.15 2.82
CA ASP A 58 1.58 -11.36 3.65
C ASP A 58 1.61 -11.01 5.14
N GLY A 59 2.58 -10.19 5.56
CA GLY A 59 2.67 -9.68 6.92
C GLY A 59 1.48 -8.82 7.33
N GLN A 60 0.90 -8.04 6.41
CA GLN A 60 -0.33 -7.29 6.66
C GLN A 60 -1.52 -8.23 6.90
N ALA A 61 -1.64 -9.28 6.10
CA ALA A 61 -2.67 -10.30 6.32
C ALA A 61 -2.47 -11.06 7.64
N ASP A 62 -1.23 -11.33 8.06
CA ASP A 62 -0.91 -11.89 9.38
C ASP A 62 -1.33 -10.95 10.51
N CYS A 63 -1.03 -9.65 10.39
CA CYS A 63 -1.45 -8.65 11.37
C CYS A 63 -2.97 -8.53 11.46
N ILE A 64 -3.67 -8.59 10.35
CA ILE A 64 -5.14 -8.58 10.31
C ILE A 64 -5.68 -9.79 11.09
N ALA A 65 -5.13 -10.98 10.86
CA ALA A 65 -5.55 -12.19 11.54
C ALA A 65 -5.25 -12.15 13.07
N GLU A 66 -4.15 -11.52 13.46
CA GLU A 66 -3.78 -11.33 14.88
C GLU A 66 -4.74 -10.34 15.57
N LEU A 67 -5.06 -9.21 14.91
CA LEU A 67 -5.80 -8.11 15.51
C LEU A 67 -7.32 -8.30 15.46
N PHE A 68 -7.82 -8.98 14.43
CA PHE A 68 -9.25 -9.14 14.15
C PHE A 68 -9.65 -10.62 14.01
N PRO A 69 -9.38 -11.45 15.03
CA PRO A 69 -9.61 -12.91 14.95
C PRO A 69 -11.09 -13.28 14.79
N ASP A 70 -12.00 -12.40 15.17
CA ASP A 70 -13.44 -12.63 15.10
C ASP A 70 -14.07 -12.12 13.79
N ALA A 71 -13.34 -11.32 13.01
CA ALA A 71 -13.80 -10.85 11.71
C ALA A 71 -13.92 -12.02 10.73
N LYS A 72 -14.93 -11.97 9.86
CA LYS A 72 -15.17 -12.99 8.83
C LYS A 72 -15.21 -12.37 7.43
N ASN A 73 -15.78 -11.18 7.33
CA ASN A 73 -15.97 -10.48 6.08
C ASN A 73 -15.02 -9.28 6.03
N VAL A 74 -14.06 -9.32 5.12
CA VAL A 74 -13.11 -8.22 4.90
C VAL A 74 -13.47 -7.50 3.61
N GLY A 75 -13.75 -6.20 3.70
CA GLY A 75 -13.90 -5.32 2.54
C GLY A 75 -12.56 -4.75 2.12
N ILE A 76 -12.18 -4.85 0.85
CA ILE A 76 -11.02 -4.13 0.32
C ILE A 76 -11.53 -2.89 -0.40
N LEU A 77 -11.18 -1.70 0.11
CA LEU A 77 -11.62 -0.40 -0.42
C LEU A 77 -10.47 0.29 -1.16
N TYR A 78 -10.62 0.55 -2.46
CA TYR A 78 -9.56 1.16 -3.25
C TYR A 78 -10.05 1.85 -4.54
N CYS A 79 -9.18 2.69 -5.13
CA CYS A 79 -9.42 3.37 -6.39
C CYS A 79 -9.15 2.44 -7.58
N SER A 80 -10.16 2.15 -8.39
CA SER A 80 -10.06 1.27 -9.57
C SER A 80 -9.21 1.83 -10.70
N SER A 81 -8.88 3.12 -10.68
CA SER A 81 -8.00 3.75 -11.67
C SER A 81 -6.51 3.70 -11.30
N GLU A 82 -6.16 3.15 -10.12
CA GLU A 82 -4.79 3.05 -9.64
C GLU A 82 -4.24 1.61 -9.78
N PRO A 83 -3.34 1.33 -10.74
CA PRO A 83 -2.78 -0.01 -10.93
C PRO A 83 -2.04 -0.58 -9.71
N ASN A 84 -1.35 0.29 -8.92
CA ASN A 84 -0.74 -0.09 -7.66
C ASN A 84 -1.76 -0.64 -6.65
N SER A 85 -2.94 -0.02 -6.57
CA SER A 85 -4.01 -0.46 -5.68
C SER A 85 -4.64 -1.78 -6.14
N ILE A 86 -4.84 -1.94 -7.45
CA ILE A 86 -5.33 -3.19 -8.04
C ILE A 86 -4.38 -4.35 -7.74
N TYR A 87 -3.06 -4.15 -7.96
CA TYR A 87 -2.04 -5.16 -7.67
C TYR A 87 -2.06 -5.60 -6.20
N GLN A 88 -2.01 -4.63 -5.28
CA GLN A 88 -2.01 -4.90 -3.85
C GLN A 88 -3.30 -5.58 -3.41
N SER A 89 -4.46 -5.11 -3.89
CA SER A 89 -5.77 -5.67 -3.55
C SER A 89 -5.91 -7.11 -4.00
N THR A 90 -5.49 -7.42 -5.23
CA THR A 90 -5.52 -8.79 -5.76
C THR A 90 -4.62 -9.72 -4.94
N THR A 91 -3.43 -9.24 -4.58
CA THR A 91 -2.44 -10.04 -3.85
C THR A 91 -2.90 -10.30 -2.41
N ILE A 92 -3.29 -9.26 -1.67
CA ILE A 92 -3.69 -9.44 -0.26
C ILE A 92 -4.99 -10.22 -0.13
N LYS A 93 -5.89 -10.11 -1.11
CA LYS A 93 -7.11 -10.92 -1.16
C LYS A 93 -6.79 -12.41 -1.09
N GLY A 94 -5.82 -12.88 -1.88
CA GLY A 94 -5.37 -14.27 -1.83
C GLY A 94 -4.90 -14.68 -0.43
N TYR A 95 -4.04 -13.88 0.22
CA TYR A 95 -3.56 -14.15 1.57
C TYR A 95 -4.67 -14.15 2.63
N LEU A 96 -5.64 -13.24 2.52
CA LEU A 96 -6.78 -13.19 3.44
C LEU A 96 -7.73 -14.38 3.25
N GLU A 97 -8.01 -14.78 2.01
CA GLU A 97 -8.82 -15.95 1.69
C GLU A 97 -8.16 -17.24 2.18
N GLU A 98 -6.82 -17.39 2.05
CA GLU A 98 -6.07 -18.51 2.62
C GLU A 98 -6.18 -18.59 4.15
N LYS A 99 -6.37 -17.45 4.82
CA LYS A 99 -6.60 -17.37 6.27
C LYS A 99 -8.07 -17.61 6.67
N GLY A 100 -8.95 -17.81 5.69
CA GLY A 100 -10.36 -18.15 5.90
C GLY A 100 -11.32 -16.96 5.93
N TYR A 101 -10.88 -15.75 5.56
CA TYR A 101 -11.76 -14.61 5.41
C TYR A 101 -12.57 -14.70 4.11
N THR A 102 -13.79 -14.18 4.15
CA THR A 102 -14.55 -13.84 2.93
C THR A 102 -14.17 -12.43 2.52
N VAL A 103 -13.63 -12.26 1.32
CA VAL A 103 -13.12 -10.96 0.87
C VAL A 103 -13.96 -10.40 -0.26
N THR A 104 -14.42 -9.15 -0.09
CA THR A 104 -15.19 -8.42 -1.10
C THR A 104 -14.49 -7.11 -1.44
N GLU A 105 -14.38 -6.82 -2.73
CA GLU A 105 -13.75 -5.60 -3.23
C GLU A 105 -14.80 -4.51 -3.42
N TYR A 106 -14.49 -3.31 -2.90
CA TYR A 106 -15.30 -2.09 -3.02
C TYR A 106 -14.45 -1.03 -3.71
N THR A 107 -14.81 -0.71 -4.95
CA THR A 107 -14.01 0.19 -5.76
C THR A 107 -14.73 1.50 -6.04
N PHE A 108 -14.02 2.60 -5.94
CA PHE A 108 -14.44 3.91 -6.40
C PHE A 108 -13.57 4.36 -7.58
N SER A 109 -14.12 5.23 -8.43
CA SER A 109 -13.40 5.72 -9.61
C SER A 109 -12.65 7.03 -9.34
N ASP A 110 -13.20 7.84 -8.46
CA ASP A 110 -12.63 9.13 -8.04
C ASP A 110 -13.13 9.52 -6.63
N SER A 111 -12.71 10.68 -6.13
CA SER A 111 -13.03 11.16 -4.79
C SER A 111 -14.52 11.42 -4.52
N ASN A 112 -15.35 11.56 -5.56
CA ASN A 112 -16.78 11.85 -5.37
C ASN A 112 -17.56 10.64 -4.87
N ASP A 113 -17.12 9.44 -5.26
CA ASP A 113 -17.81 8.20 -4.93
C ASP A 113 -17.34 7.59 -3.59
N VAL A 114 -16.21 8.07 -3.04
CA VAL A 114 -15.53 7.46 -1.88
C VAL A 114 -16.49 7.24 -0.70
N ALA A 115 -17.26 8.26 -0.30
CA ALA A 115 -18.15 8.16 0.86
C ALA A 115 -19.24 7.10 0.66
N ALA A 116 -19.86 7.05 -0.52
CA ALA A 116 -20.94 6.11 -0.82
C ALA A 116 -20.41 4.66 -0.90
N VAL A 117 -19.22 4.47 -1.48
CA VAL A 117 -18.58 3.15 -1.56
C VAL A 117 -18.10 2.70 -0.19
N THR A 118 -17.56 3.61 0.63
CA THR A 118 -17.20 3.31 2.02
C THR A 118 -18.42 2.88 2.83
N GLN A 119 -19.57 3.53 2.67
CA GLN A 119 -20.80 3.12 3.33
C GLN A 119 -21.19 1.70 2.93
N SER A 120 -21.14 1.40 1.64
CA SER A 120 -21.44 0.05 1.14
C SER A 120 -20.48 -1.01 1.70
N ALA A 121 -19.19 -0.66 1.87
CA ALA A 121 -18.21 -1.54 2.49
C ALA A 121 -18.52 -1.75 3.98
N CYS A 122 -18.85 -0.69 4.73
CA CYS A 122 -19.21 -0.78 6.14
C CYS A 122 -20.47 -1.62 6.38
N ASP A 123 -21.46 -1.52 5.52
CA ASP A 123 -22.72 -2.26 5.66
C ASP A 123 -22.56 -3.78 5.49
N ASN A 124 -21.45 -4.23 4.88
CA ASN A 124 -21.25 -5.64 4.50
C ASN A 124 -19.93 -6.25 4.98
N SER A 125 -19.15 -5.54 5.77
CA SER A 125 -17.85 -6.01 6.23
C SER A 125 -17.66 -5.83 7.73
N ASP A 126 -16.91 -6.74 8.35
CA ASP A 126 -16.52 -6.66 9.75
C ASP A 126 -15.24 -5.83 9.93
N LEU A 127 -14.46 -5.71 8.85
CA LEU A 127 -13.19 -4.99 8.74
C LEU A 127 -13.02 -4.48 7.32
N ILE A 128 -12.44 -3.29 7.17
CA ILE A 128 -12.03 -2.76 5.88
C ILE A 128 -10.49 -2.75 5.79
N TYR A 129 -9.96 -3.21 4.68
CA TYR A 129 -8.56 -3.03 4.29
C TYR A 129 -8.47 -1.95 3.20
N ILE A 130 -7.52 -1.02 3.34
CA ILE A 130 -7.23 -0.01 2.31
C ILE A 130 -5.74 -0.16 1.95
N PRO A 131 -5.39 -0.51 0.69
CA PRO A 131 -4.01 -0.60 0.25
C PRO A 131 -3.31 0.77 0.25
N THR A 132 -2.05 0.82 -0.15
CA THR A 132 -1.38 2.08 -0.49
C THR A 132 -2.04 2.67 -1.73
N ASP A 133 -2.99 3.57 -1.51
CA ASP A 133 -3.88 4.17 -2.51
C ASP A 133 -3.88 5.69 -2.38
N ASN A 134 -3.51 6.39 -3.45
CA ASN A 134 -3.33 7.85 -3.39
C ASN A 134 -4.65 8.61 -3.29
N THR A 135 -5.68 8.12 -3.95
CA THR A 135 -7.00 8.74 -3.89
C THR A 135 -7.61 8.53 -2.51
N ALA A 136 -7.54 7.31 -1.94
CA ALA A 136 -7.96 7.04 -0.57
C ALA A 136 -7.17 7.89 0.44
N ALA A 137 -5.84 8.01 0.29
CA ALA A 137 -4.99 8.83 1.14
C ALA A 137 -5.39 10.32 1.13
N SER A 138 -5.89 10.82 0.01
CA SER A 138 -6.40 12.19 -0.10
C SER A 138 -7.82 12.39 0.45
N CYS A 139 -8.54 11.29 0.72
CA CYS A 139 -9.95 11.26 1.12
C CYS A 139 -10.17 10.64 2.51
N THR A 140 -9.13 10.50 3.32
CA THR A 140 -9.22 9.83 4.64
C THR A 140 -10.27 10.42 5.56
N GLU A 141 -10.48 11.73 5.53
CA GLU A 141 -11.54 12.38 6.31
C GLU A 141 -12.93 11.91 5.86
N ALA A 142 -13.19 11.82 4.56
CA ALA A 142 -14.46 11.35 4.02
C ALA A 142 -14.70 9.88 4.39
N ILE A 143 -13.66 9.05 4.34
CA ILE A 143 -13.71 7.63 4.74
C ILE A 143 -14.00 7.53 6.24
N ASN A 144 -13.27 8.27 7.08
CA ASN A 144 -13.42 8.24 8.53
C ASN A 144 -14.82 8.69 8.97
N ASN A 145 -15.36 9.73 8.35
CA ASN A 145 -16.70 10.23 8.65
C ASN A 145 -17.82 9.20 8.39
N VAL A 146 -17.54 8.14 7.63
CA VAL A 146 -18.46 7.02 7.39
C VAL A 146 -18.12 5.83 8.28
N ALA A 147 -16.85 5.42 8.33
CA ALA A 147 -16.45 4.19 9.00
C ALA A 147 -16.50 4.31 10.54
N ASP A 148 -16.12 5.45 11.11
CA ASP A 148 -16.14 5.68 12.56
C ASP A 148 -17.55 5.58 13.16
N PRO A 149 -18.59 6.27 12.64
CA PRO A 149 -19.96 6.08 13.12
C PRO A 149 -20.53 4.68 12.87
N ALA A 150 -20.07 3.99 11.82
CA ALA A 150 -20.46 2.61 11.55
C ALA A 150 -19.81 1.60 12.49
N GLY A 151 -18.75 2.00 13.21
CA GLY A 151 -17.98 1.13 14.11
C GLY A 151 -17.20 0.04 13.38
N VAL A 152 -16.90 0.23 12.10
CA VAL A 152 -16.13 -0.73 11.29
C VAL A 152 -14.66 -0.31 11.27
N PRO A 153 -13.75 -1.14 11.83
CA PRO A 153 -12.34 -0.82 11.85
C PRO A 153 -11.72 -0.84 10.46
N ILE A 154 -10.68 -0.02 10.27
CA ILE A 154 -9.90 0.03 9.03
C ILE A 154 -8.46 -0.38 9.32
N PHE A 155 -7.95 -1.41 8.65
CA PHE A 155 -6.54 -1.72 8.57
C PHE A 155 -5.97 -1.08 7.29
N ALA A 156 -4.98 -0.20 7.46
CA ALA A 156 -4.42 0.55 6.34
C ALA A 156 -3.09 -0.05 5.85
N GLY A 157 -2.88 -0.02 4.56
CA GLY A 157 -1.66 -0.48 3.91
C GLY A 157 -0.47 0.46 4.09
N GLU A 158 -0.71 1.71 4.55
CA GLU A 158 0.33 2.71 4.79
C GLU A 158 -0.04 3.66 5.94
N GLU A 159 0.99 4.36 6.47
CA GLU A 159 0.90 5.18 7.67
C GLU A 159 -0.05 6.39 7.54
N GLY A 160 -0.06 7.07 6.38
CA GLY A 160 -0.87 8.27 6.17
C GLY A 160 -2.36 7.96 6.20
N ILE A 161 -2.78 6.87 5.53
CA ILE A 161 -4.18 6.39 5.57
C ILE A 161 -4.52 5.94 7.00
N ALA A 162 -3.62 5.21 7.67
CA ALA A 162 -3.83 4.78 9.04
C ALA A 162 -4.06 5.95 10.00
N LYS A 163 -3.24 7.00 9.91
CA LYS A 163 -3.41 8.22 10.72
C LYS A 163 -4.69 8.97 10.42
N GLY A 164 -5.17 8.91 9.19
CA GLY A 164 -6.36 9.62 8.76
C GLY A 164 -7.67 8.91 9.06
N CYS A 165 -7.71 7.59 8.96
CA CYS A 165 -8.96 6.81 9.13
C CYS A 165 -8.75 5.38 9.62
N GLY A 166 -7.52 4.92 9.82
CA GLY A 166 -7.22 3.55 10.23
C GLY A 166 -7.08 3.37 11.73
N VAL A 167 -7.11 2.12 12.18
CA VAL A 167 -6.83 1.72 13.56
C VAL A 167 -5.47 1.06 13.70
N ALA A 168 -4.95 0.48 12.61
CA ALA A 168 -3.65 -0.16 12.57
C ALA A 168 -3.07 -0.17 11.16
N THR A 169 -1.76 -0.34 11.09
CA THR A 169 -1.01 -0.56 9.85
C THR A 169 0.25 -1.39 10.10
N LEU A 170 0.70 -2.09 9.09
CA LEU A 170 2.07 -2.55 8.96
C LEU A 170 2.65 -1.86 7.74
N SER A 171 3.43 -0.83 7.96
CA SER A 171 3.93 0.06 6.90
C SER A 171 5.45 0.06 6.81
N ILE A 172 5.95 0.74 5.80
CA ILE A 172 7.37 1.00 5.59
C ILE A 172 7.73 2.43 6.02
N SER A 173 9.02 2.64 6.33
CA SER A 173 9.56 3.99 6.51
C SER A 173 9.98 4.57 5.16
N TYR A 174 9.29 5.59 4.69
CA TYR A 174 9.70 6.31 3.47
C TYR A 174 11.06 7.02 3.63
N TYR A 175 11.43 7.39 4.85
CA TYR A 175 12.77 7.92 5.14
C TYR A 175 13.83 6.85 4.86
N ASP A 176 13.66 5.63 5.41
CA ASP A 176 14.62 4.54 5.22
C ASP A 176 14.68 4.11 3.75
N LEU A 177 13.55 4.17 3.04
CA LEU A 177 13.47 3.89 1.62
C LEU A 177 14.28 4.90 0.79
N GLY A 178 14.13 6.19 1.10
CA GLY A 178 14.92 7.26 0.47
C GLY A 178 16.40 7.14 0.79
N TYR A 179 16.75 6.80 2.03
CA TYR A 179 18.13 6.55 2.44
C TYR A 179 18.72 5.38 1.63
N LYS A 180 17.96 4.28 1.51
CA LYS A 180 18.37 3.11 0.71
C LYS A 180 18.60 3.45 -0.77
N THR A 181 17.73 4.28 -1.36
CA THR A 181 17.94 4.78 -2.72
C THR A 181 19.24 5.59 -2.83
N GLY A 182 19.55 6.38 -1.80
CA GLY A 182 20.81 7.13 -1.71
C GLY A 182 22.04 6.22 -1.62
N GLU A 183 21.99 5.13 -0.86
CA GLU A 183 23.05 4.12 -0.81
C GLU A 183 23.28 3.49 -2.19
N MET A 184 22.20 3.11 -2.91
CA MET A 184 22.31 2.58 -4.27
C MET A 184 22.95 3.57 -5.23
N ALA A 185 22.59 4.85 -5.13
CA ALA A 185 23.23 5.91 -5.93
C ALA A 185 24.73 6.05 -5.61
N TYR A 186 25.10 5.97 -4.34
CA TYR A 186 26.51 5.99 -3.92
C TYR A 186 27.28 4.79 -4.49
N ASP A 187 26.71 3.60 -4.43
CA ASP A 187 27.35 2.41 -4.96
C ASP A 187 27.60 2.50 -6.47
N ILE A 188 26.67 3.05 -7.23
CA ILE A 188 26.84 3.29 -8.67
C ILE A 188 27.94 4.34 -8.93
N LEU A 189 27.85 5.49 -8.25
CA LEU A 189 28.67 6.67 -8.59
C LEU A 189 30.09 6.59 -8.04
N VAL A 190 30.27 5.96 -6.89
CA VAL A 190 31.56 5.93 -6.15
C VAL A 190 32.21 4.55 -6.21
N ASN A 191 31.42 3.49 -6.02
CA ASN A 191 31.96 2.14 -5.98
C ASN A 191 31.96 1.44 -7.35
N GLY A 192 31.35 2.07 -8.39
CA GLY A 192 31.30 1.54 -9.75
C GLY A 192 30.40 0.32 -9.90
N ALA A 193 29.36 0.20 -9.06
CA ALA A 193 28.41 -0.89 -9.16
C ALA A 193 27.62 -0.84 -10.48
N ASP A 194 27.39 -2.00 -11.09
CA ASP A 194 26.62 -2.13 -12.31
C ASP A 194 25.12 -2.14 -11.97
N ILE A 195 24.44 -1.07 -12.32
CA ILE A 195 23.00 -0.92 -12.07
C ILE A 195 22.16 -2.03 -12.73
N SER A 196 22.63 -2.60 -13.84
CA SER A 196 21.88 -3.64 -14.56
C SER A 196 21.72 -4.93 -13.76
N THR A 197 22.61 -5.16 -12.79
CA THR A 197 22.60 -6.31 -11.88
C THR A 197 22.03 -5.99 -10.50
N MET A 198 21.73 -4.72 -10.23
CA MET A 198 21.19 -4.31 -8.95
C MET A 198 19.71 -4.68 -8.85
N GLU A 199 19.37 -5.49 -7.86
CA GLU A 199 17.97 -5.78 -7.54
C GLU A 199 17.27 -4.53 -7.00
N VAL A 200 15.98 -4.40 -7.30
CA VAL A 200 15.10 -3.42 -6.66
C VAL A 200 15.03 -3.76 -5.17
N GLN A 201 15.29 -2.77 -4.33
CA GLN A 201 15.35 -2.94 -2.88
C GLN A 201 14.05 -2.51 -2.21
N SER A 202 13.64 -3.20 -1.16
CA SER A 202 12.58 -2.78 -0.25
C SER A 202 13.13 -2.03 0.96
N ALA A 203 12.25 -1.40 1.74
CA ALA A 203 12.64 -0.83 3.02
C ALA A 203 13.21 -1.92 3.93
N PRO A 204 14.31 -1.64 4.68
CA PRO A 204 14.95 -2.63 5.52
C PRO A 204 14.11 -3.04 6.75
N ASN A 205 13.15 -2.18 7.14
CA ASN A 205 12.32 -2.38 8.32
C ASN A 205 10.86 -2.10 8.02
N PHE A 206 9.98 -2.87 8.66
CA PHE A 206 8.54 -2.65 8.67
C PHE A 206 8.12 -2.17 10.06
N THR A 207 7.20 -1.22 10.10
CA THR A 207 6.71 -0.64 11.34
C THR A 207 5.25 -1.03 11.54
N LYS A 208 4.97 -1.74 12.65
CA LYS A 208 3.59 -1.93 13.12
C LYS A 208 3.19 -0.68 13.90
N GLU A 209 2.12 -0.04 13.49
CA GLU A 209 1.54 1.09 14.21
C GLU A 209 0.09 0.80 14.56
N TYR A 210 -0.27 1.06 15.82
CA TYR A 210 -1.63 1.02 16.33
C TYR A 210 -2.09 2.46 16.53
N ILE A 211 -3.08 2.86 15.76
CA ILE A 211 -3.59 4.23 15.75
C ILE A 211 -5.04 4.16 16.21
N ASN A 212 -5.50 5.11 17.00
CA ASN A 212 -6.89 5.15 17.49
C ASN A 212 -7.34 3.96 18.37
N CYS A 213 -6.56 3.63 19.39
CA CYS A 213 -6.97 2.65 20.41
C CYS A 213 -8.31 2.97 21.12
N LEU A 214 -8.88 4.15 20.91
CA LEU A 214 -10.15 4.58 21.53
C LEU A 214 -11.36 3.82 21.01
N LEU A 215 -11.35 3.29 19.79
CA LEU A 215 -12.44 2.48 19.25
C LEU A 215 -12.63 1.16 20.01
N TYR A 216 -11.59 0.66 20.67
CA TYR A 216 -11.62 -0.59 21.44
C TYR A 216 -11.80 -0.40 22.94
N THR A 217 -11.81 0.83 23.44
CA THR A 217 -12.00 1.14 24.87
C THR A 217 -13.43 1.57 25.21
N SER A 218 -14.31 1.69 24.25
CA SER A 218 -15.75 1.84 24.53
C SER A 218 -16.26 0.51 25.09
N PRO A 219 -16.86 0.49 26.28
CA PRO A 219 -17.44 -0.75 26.83
C PRO A 219 -18.47 -1.27 25.84
N SER A 220 -18.35 -2.56 25.50
CA SER A 220 -19.34 -3.24 24.67
C SER A 220 -20.73 -2.99 25.25
N PRO A 221 -21.77 -2.76 24.42
CA PRO A 221 -23.16 -2.69 24.90
C PRO A 221 -23.63 -3.93 25.67
N ARG A 222 -22.79 -4.98 25.74
CA ARG A 222 -23.05 -6.21 26.51
C ARG A 222 -22.55 -6.12 27.97
N ASP A 223 -21.79 -5.07 28.32
CA ASP A 223 -21.22 -4.86 29.65
C ASP A 223 -22.00 -3.79 30.45
N ALA A 224 -23.19 -3.39 29.99
CA ALA A 224 -24.10 -2.45 30.65
C ALA A 224 -25.36 -3.17 31.20
#